data_7ac4fc9672a0971710c9404ef6b26a30
#
_entry.id   7ac4fc9672a0971710c9404ef6b26a30
#
_cell.length_a   1.000
_cell.length_b   1.000
_cell.length_c   1.000
_cell.angle_alpha   90.00
_cell.angle_beta   90.00
_cell.angle_gamma   90.00
#
_symmetry.space_group_name_H-M   'P 1'
#
loop_
_entity.id
_entity.type
_entity.pdbx_description
1 polymer ?
#
loop_
_entity_poly.entity_id
_entity_poly.type
_entity_poly.pdbx_seq_one_letter_code
_entity_poly.pdbx_strand_id
1 'polypeptide(L)'
;MSKAPVRVAVTGAAGQIGYALLFRIASGEMLGKDQPVILQLLEIPDEKAQKALKGVMMELDDCAFPLLHGMVAASDPMVAFKDAGVALLVGARPRGPGMERKDLLEANGKIFAPQGQALDKVASRDVKVLVVGNPANTNALIAMKNAPSLKPQQFTAMMRLDHNRSLTQIAQKTGNAVSDVKKMTIWGNHSATQYPDVFQAEVGGKKAWPMINDQAWLESTFIPTVQKRGAAIIEARGLSSAASAANAAIDHVRDWSLGTADGDWVSMGIPSDGSYGIPEGVLYGYPVTCKNGTYEIVKGIEISEFSRKRMDATLKELHEERDGVKHLFG
;
A
#
# COMPACT_ATOMS: atom_id res chain seq x y z
N MET A 1 -22.52 9.51 -21.91
CA MET A 1 -22.70 10.18 -20.60
C MET A 1 -21.39 10.12 -19.84
N SER A 2 -20.96 11.23 -19.23
CA SER A 2 -19.78 11.23 -18.36
C SER A 2 -20.04 10.35 -17.12
N LYS A 3 -19.02 9.62 -16.68
CA LYS A 3 -19.10 8.84 -15.43
C LYS A 3 -19.32 9.78 -14.23
N ALA A 4 -20.03 9.32 -13.20
CA ALA A 4 -20.12 10.06 -11.95
C ALA A 4 -18.74 10.15 -11.30
N PRO A 5 -18.39 11.29 -10.67
CA PRO A 5 -17.12 11.44 -10.00
C PRO A 5 -16.95 10.46 -8.82
N VAL A 6 -15.79 9.83 -8.71
CA VAL A 6 -15.39 9.04 -7.53
C VAL A 6 -14.76 9.97 -6.50
N ARG A 7 -15.22 9.88 -5.25
CA ARG A 7 -14.59 10.59 -4.13
C ARG A 7 -13.38 9.83 -3.64
N VAL A 8 -12.22 10.47 -3.70
CA VAL A 8 -10.93 9.91 -3.30
C VAL A 8 -10.41 10.68 -2.10
N ALA A 9 -10.40 10.03 -0.94
CA ALA A 9 -9.85 10.60 0.28
C ALA A 9 -8.35 10.29 0.40
N VAL A 10 -7.54 11.29 0.77
CA VAL A 10 -6.11 11.13 0.99
C VAL A 10 -5.75 11.78 2.32
N THR A 11 -5.16 11.02 3.24
CA THR A 11 -4.68 11.55 4.53
C THR A 11 -3.20 11.93 4.44
N GLY A 12 -2.76 12.95 5.18
CA GLY A 12 -1.42 13.50 5.03
C GLY A 12 -1.22 14.14 3.65
N ALA A 13 -2.26 14.77 3.14
CA ALA A 13 -2.35 15.26 1.77
C ALA A 13 -1.30 16.32 1.41
N ALA A 14 -0.85 17.13 2.39
CA ALA A 14 0.21 18.11 2.21
C ALA A 14 1.63 17.53 2.37
N GLY A 15 1.75 16.26 2.77
CA GLY A 15 3.04 15.58 2.87
C GLY A 15 3.63 15.21 1.51
N GLN A 16 4.91 14.84 1.47
CA GLN A 16 5.60 14.55 0.20
C GLN A 16 4.97 13.42 -0.62
N ILE A 17 4.49 12.36 0.04
CA ILE A 17 3.78 11.27 -0.66
C ILE A 17 2.42 11.78 -1.15
N GLY A 18 1.67 12.49 -0.30
CA GLY A 18 0.39 13.11 -0.68
C GLY A 18 0.55 14.02 -1.89
N TYR A 19 1.49 14.94 -1.85
CA TYR A 19 1.81 15.83 -2.98
C TYR A 19 2.11 15.05 -4.26
N ALA A 20 2.95 14.02 -4.21
CA ALA A 20 3.28 13.20 -5.38
C ALA A 20 2.09 12.35 -5.90
N LEU A 21 1.11 12.02 -5.04
CA LEU A 21 -0.09 11.25 -5.38
C LEU A 21 -1.14 12.10 -6.09
N LEU A 22 -1.46 13.26 -5.54
CA LEU A 22 -2.66 14.02 -5.86
C LEU A 22 -2.75 14.41 -7.34
N PHE A 23 -1.65 14.90 -7.91
CA PHE A 23 -1.57 15.29 -9.33
C PHE A 23 -1.77 14.09 -10.26
N ARG A 24 -1.27 12.93 -9.89
CA ARG A 24 -1.42 11.70 -10.66
C ARG A 24 -2.83 11.12 -10.55
N ILE A 25 -3.47 11.23 -9.39
CA ILE A 25 -4.88 10.87 -9.24
C ILE A 25 -5.74 11.78 -10.11
N ALA A 26 -5.53 13.09 -10.03
CA ALA A 26 -6.25 14.09 -10.79
C ALA A 26 -6.06 13.97 -12.31
N SER A 27 -4.87 13.50 -12.76
CA SER A 27 -4.59 13.23 -14.18
C SER A 27 -5.16 11.92 -14.71
N GLY A 28 -5.83 11.11 -13.85
CA GLY A 28 -6.49 9.85 -14.22
C GLY A 28 -5.56 8.63 -14.28
N GLU A 29 -4.38 8.66 -13.65
CA GLU A 29 -3.46 7.51 -13.65
C GLU A 29 -3.92 6.38 -12.72
N MET A 30 -4.74 6.69 -11.72
CA MET A 30 -5.19 5.71 -10.74
C MET A 30 -6.49 4.98 -11.13
N LEU A 31 -7.52 5.72 -11.57
CA LEU A 31 -8.85 5.17 -11.84
C LEU A 31 -9.23 5.15 -13.33
N GLY A 32 -8.30 5.53 -14.19
CA GLY A 32 -8.51 5.58 -15.65
C GLY A 32 -8.68 7.00 -16.18
N LYS A 33 -8.38 7.17 -17.47
CA LYS A 33 -8.36 8.48 -18.16
C LYS A 33 -9.73 9.07 -18.44
N ASP A 34 -10.80 8.35 -18.12
CA ASP A 34 -12.20 8.73 -18.32
C ASP A 34 -13.01 8.77 -17.00
N GLN A 35 -12.33 8.60 -15.84
CA GLN A 35 -12.97 8.61 -14.53
C GLN A 35 -12.75 9.95 -13.82
N PRO A 36 -13.77 10.81 -13.70
CA PRO A 36 -13.69 12.01 -12.89
C PRO A 36 -13.51 11.70 -11.41
N VAL A 37 -12.84 12.58 -10.69
CA VAL A 37 -12.60 12.47 -9.26
C VAL A 37 -12.93 13.74 -8.50
N ILE A 38 -13.33 13.60 -7.24
CA ILE A 38 -13.35 14.65 -6.23
C ILE A 38 -12.32 14.27 -5.17
N LEU A 39 -11.33 15.10 -4.97
CA LEU A 39 -10.30 14.87 -3.96
C LEU A 39 -10.77 15.38 -2.58
N GLN A 40 -10.69 14.51 -1.57
CA GLN A 40 -10.98 14.83 -0.18
C GLN A 40 -9.68 14.73 0.62
N LEU A 41 -9.16 15.88 1.03
CA LEU A 41 -7.79 16.05 1.49
C LEU A 41 -7.77 16.26 3.00
N LEU A 42 -7.35 15.23 3.75
CA LEU A 42 -7.26 15.27 5.19
C LEU A 42 -5.84 15.64 5.62
N GLU A 43 -5.76 16.68 6.45
CA GLU A 43 -4.52 17.08 7.11
C GLU A 43 -4.78 17.37 8.60
N ILE A 44 -3.75 17.30 9.43
CA ILE A 44 -3.87 17.60 10.87
C ILE A 44 -4.34 19.05 11.09
N PRO A 45 -5.03 19.33 12.24
CA PRO A 45 -5.54 20.67 12.56
C PRO A 45 -4.41 21.61 13.05
N ASP A 46 -3.31 21.63 12.33
CA ASP A 46 -2.15 22.48 12.56
C ASP A 46 -2.11 23.58 11.49
N GLU A 47 -1.89 24.83 11.89
CA GLU A 47 -1.95 25.99 10.98
C GLU A 47 -0.98 25.85 9.82
N LYS A 48 0.24 25.39 10.07
CA LYS A 48 1.27 25.20 9.04
C LYS A 48 0.88 24.11 8.06
N ALA A 49 0.35 22.99 8.56
CA ALA A 49 -0.10 21.89 7.74
C ALA A 49 -1.31 22.29 6.86
N GLN A 50 -2.29 23.00 7.42
CA GLN A 50 -3.46 23.50 6.68
C GLN A 50 -3.06 24.57 5.64
N LYS A 51 -2.09 25.41 5.94
CA LYS A 51 -1.54 26.38 4.98
C LYS A 51 -0.81 25.68 3.83
N ALA A 52 -0.03 24.64 4.12
CA ALA A 52 0.63 23.81 3.09
C ALA A 52 -0.40 23.12 2.21
N LEU A 53 -1.47 22.55 2.80
CA LEU A 53 -2.55 21.93 2.04
C LEU A 53 -3.23 22.92 1.09
N LYS A 54 -3.46 24.15 1.54
CA LYS A 54 -4.01 25.21 0.68
C LYS A 54 -3.11 25.50 -0.52
N GLY A 55 -1.78 25.50 -0.32
CA GLY A 55 -0.80 25.67 -1.41
C GLY A 55 -0.89 24.53 -2.43
N VAL A 56 -0.98 23.29 -1.97
CA VAL A 56 -1.15 22.11 -2.85
C VAL A 56 -2.44 22.20 -3.67
N MET A 57 -3.53 22.66 -3.06
CA MET A 57 -4.80 22.84 -3.78
C MET A 57 -4.70 23.93 -4.86
N MET A 58 -3.99 25.03 -4.61
CA MET A 58 -3.73 26.05 -5.63
C MET A 58 -2.97 25.48 -6.82
N GLU A 59 -1.95 24.67 -6.60
CA GLU A 59 -1.21 24.03 -7.69
C GLU A 59 -2.07 23.02 -8.47
N LEU A 60 -2.97 22.31 -7.80
CA LEU A 60 -3.94 21.42 -8.48
C LEU A 60 -4.92 22.21 -9.35
N ASP A 61 -5.36 23.38 -8.89
CA ASP A 61 -6.19 24.30 -9.70
C ASP A 61 -5.41 24.82 -10.92
N ASP A 62 -4.14 25.21 -10.73
CA ASP A 62 -3.27 25.69 -11.81
C ASP A 62 -3.00 24.62 -12.89
N CYS A 63 -3.04 23.34 -12.52
CA CYS A 63 -2.91 22.24 -13.48
C CYS A 63 -4.12 22.07 -14.41
N ALA A 64 -5.27 22.60 -14.06
CA ALA A 64 -6.51 22.53 -14.85
C ALA A 64 -6.87 21.12 -15.33
N PHE A 65 -6.72 20.09 -14.47
CA PHE A 65 -7.00 18.70 -14.83
C PHE A 65 -8.48 18.50 -15.17
N PRO A 66 -8.82 18.04 -16.38
CA PRO A 66 -10.22 17.90 -16.80
C PRO A 66 -10.99 16.84 -16.01
N LEU A 67 -10.31 15.93 -15.32
CA LEU A 67 -10.91 14.89 -14.47
C LEU A 67 -11.08 15.34 -13.00
N LEU A 68 -10.51 16.46 -12.60
CA LEU A 68 -10.67 16.99 -11.25
C LEU A 68 -11.94 17.83 -11.15
N HIS A 69 -13.01 17.23 -10.62
CA HIS A 69 -14.33 17.87 -10.52
C HIS A 69 -14.55 18.59 -9.18
N GLY A 70 -13.59 18.54 -8.27
CA GLY A 70 -13.65 19.28 -7.02
C GLY A 70 -12.61 18.84 -6.01
N MET A 71 -12.42 19.67 -5.00
CA MET A 71 -11.52 19.42 -3.86
C MET A 71 -12.19 19.83 -2.56
N VAL A 72 -11.98 19.04 -1.51
CA VAL A 72 -12.46 19.32 -0.15
C VAL A 72 -11.27 19.21 0.79
N ALA A 73 -10.86 20.32 1.42
CA ALA A 73 -9.89 20.31 2.51
C ALA A 73 -10.60 20.03 3.84
N ALA A 74 -10.03 19.18 4.68
CA ALA A 74 -10.59 18.82 5.97
C ALA A 74 -9.48 18.58 7.01
N SER A 75 -9.82 18.83 8.28
CA SER A 75 -9.06 18.38 9.44
C SER A 75 -9.83 17.33 10.26
N ASP A 76 -11.09 17.09 9.90
CA ASP A 76 -11.96 16.08 10.50
C ASP A 76 -12.11 14.89 9.56
N PRO A 77 -11.76 13.66 10.00
CA PRO A 77 -11.96 12.44 9.23
C PRO A 77 -13.41 12.19 8.80
N MET A 78 -14.41 12.65 9.59
CA MET A 78 -15.83 12.53 9.25
C MET A 78 -16.19 13.32 7.98
N VAL A 79 -15.52 14.45 7.78
CA VAL A 79 -15.69 15.27 6.56
C VAL A 79 -14.89 14.66 5.40
N ALA A 80 -13.64 14.30 5.67
CA ALA A 80 -12.73 13.79 4.62
C ALA A 80 -13.19 12.44 4.04
N PHE A 81 -13.80 11.57 4.83
CA PHE A 81 -14.23 10.24 4.35
C PHE A 81 -15.69 10.17 3.90
N LYS A 82 -16.43 11.28 3.98
CA LYS A 82 -17.84 11.28 3.58
C LYS A 82 -18.02 10.83 2.14
N ASP A 83 -18.77 9.75 1.95
CA ASP A 83 -19.08 9.13 0.66
C ASP A 83 -17.83 8.73 -0.15
N ALA A 84 -16.67 8.56 0.49
CA ALA A 84 -15.43 8.17 -0.18
C ALA A 84 -15.55 6.76 -0.78
N GLY A 85 -15.29 6.64 -2.08
CA GLY A 85 -15.19 5.36 -2.79
C GLY A 85 -13.78 4.76 -2.75
N VAL A 86 -12.76 5.62 -2.54
CA VAL A 86 -11.37 5.22 -2.32
C VAL A 86 -10.80 6.05 -1.19
N ALA A 87 -10.08 5.41 -0.26
CA ALA A 87 -9.36 6.09 0.82
C ALA A 87 -7.90 5.63 0.87
N LEU A 88 -6.98 6.58 0.71
CA LEU A 88 -5.54 6.39 0.78
C LEU A 88 -5.07 6.93 2.14
N LEU A 89 -4.80 6.04 3.10
CA LEU A 89 -4.35 6.39 4.43
C LEU A 89 -2.81 6.50 4.44
N VAL A 90 -2.32 7.67 4.05
CA VAL A 90 -0.89 7.97 3.88
C VAL A 90 -0.28 8.58 5.13
N GLY A 91 -1.02 9.46 5.80
CA GLY A 91 -0.56 10.16 7.00
C GLY A 91 -0.31 9.19 8.15
N ALA A 92 0.93 9.18 8.64
CA ALA A 92 1.34 8.38 9.78
C ALA A 92 2.47 9.10 10.53
N ARG A 93 2.63 8.77 11.83
CA ARG A 93 3.78 9.26 12.58
C ARG A 93 5.04 8.51 12.16
N PRO A 94 6.09 9.19 11.67
CA PRO A 94 7.34 8.52 11.34
C PRO A 94 8.08 8.09 12.61
N ARG A 95 8.94 7.06 12.49
CA ARG A 95 9.81 6.65 13.59
C ARG A 95 10.85 7.73 13.86
N GLY A 96 10.82 8.29 15.06
CA GLY A 96 11.82 9.24 15.53
C GLY A 96 13.07 8.58 16.12
N PRO A 97 14.18 9.32 16.29
CA PRO A 97 15.37 8.83 17.00
C PRO A 97 15.00 8.37 18.41
N GLY A 98 15.49 7.19 18.82
CA GLY A 98 15.24 6.62 20.16
C GLY A 98 13.84 6.07 20.39
N MET A 99 12.92 6.16 19.41
CA MET A 99 11.58 5.61 19.53
C MET A 99 11.60 4.09 19.39
N GLU A 100 11.06 3.39 20.39
CA GLU A 100 10.87 1.95 20.32
C GLU A 100 9.72 1.58 19.36
N ARG A 101 9.70 0.32 18.93
CA ARG A 101 8.64 -0.20 18.03
C ARG A 101 7.25 -0.07 18.67
N LYS A 102 7.14 -0.37 19.95
CA LYS A 102 5.91 -0.26 20.74
C LYS A 102 5.35 1.17 20.74
N ASP A 103 6.20 2.16 20.92
CA ASP A 103 5.80 3.57 20.94
C ASP A 103 5.28 4.02 19.57
N LEU A 104 5.91 3.55 18.50
CA LEU A 104 5.47 3.84 17.13
C LEU A 104 4.10 3.21 16.85
N LEU A 105 3.88 1.97 17.25
CA LEU A 105 2.61 1.27 17.11
C LEU A 105 1.49 2.00 17.87
N GLU A 106 1.74 2.39 19.13
CA GLU A 106 0.79 3.13 19.96
C GLU A 106 0.45 4.51 19.37
N ALA A 107 1.47 5.25 18.91
CA ALA A 107 1.28 6.57 18.33
C ALA A 107 0.47 6.51 17.02
N ASN A 108 0.71 5.51 16.19
CA ASN A 108 -0.06 5.31 14.96
C ASN A 108 -1.46 4.75 15.24
N GLY A 109 -1.63 3.90 16.24
CA GLY A 109 -2.95 3.42 16.65
C GLY A 109 -3.94 4.54 16.96
N LYS A 110 -3.45 5.62 17.61
CA LYS A 110 -4.24 6.84 17.88
C LYS A 110 -4.63 7.62 16.62
N ILE A 111 -3.98 7.35 15.49
CA ILE A 111 -4.30 7.94 14.18
C ILE A 111 -5.29 7.02 13.43
N PHE A 112 -4.99 5.73 13.34
CA PHE A 112 -5.71 4.81 12.47
C PHE A 112 -7.03 4.29 13.07
N ALA A 113 -7.15 4.19 14.39
CA ALA A 113 -8.41 3.78 15.02
C ALA A 113 -9.56 4.80 14.78
N PRO A 114 -9.39 6.11 15.03
CA PRO A 114 -10.42 7.10 14.68
C PRO A 114 -10.72 7.18 13.19
N GLN A 115 -9.71 6.96 12.32
CA GLN A 115 -9.92 6.92 10.88
C GLN A 115 -10.76 5.71 10.46
N GLY A 116 -10.53 4.53 11.07
CA GLY A 116 -11.37 3.35 10.88
C GLY A 116 -12.82 3.60 11.28
N GLN A 117 -13.04 4.21 12.46
CA GLN A 117 -14.38 4.57 12.95
C GLN A 117 -15.09 5.57 12.02
N ALA A 118 -14.37 6.55 11.49
CA ALA A 118 -14.93 7.52 10.57
C ALA A 118 -15.29 6.88 9.22
N LEU A 119 -14.41 6.02 8.66
CA LEU A 119 -14.70 5.24 7.46
C LEU A 119 -15.97 4.39 7.63
N ASP A 120 -16.11 3.72 8.77
CA ASP A 120 -17.27 2.89 9.09
C ASP A 120 -18.57 3.69 9.07
N LYS A 121 -18.54 4.93 9.57
CA LYS A 121 -19.73 5.77 9.70
C LYS A 121 -20.14 6.48 8.42
N VAL A 122 -19.19 6.97 7.62
CA VAL A 122 -19.49 7.95 6.57
C VAL A 122 -18.96 7.60 5.18
N ALA A 123 -18.08 6.60 5.02
CA ALA A 123 -17.59 6.21 3.70
C ALA A 123 -18.65 5.42 2.91
N SER A 124 -18.46 5.34 1.59
CA SER A 124 -19.27 4.44 0.75
C SER A 124 -19.16 3.00 1.27
N ARG A 125 -20.26 2.25 1.17
CA ARG A 125 -20.28 0.84 1.65
C ARG A 125 -19.40 -0.11 0.83
N ASP A 126 -18.93 0.33 -0.33
CA ASP A 126 -17.99 -0.35 -1.20
C ASP A 126 -16.60 0.31 -1.24
N VAL A 127 -16.27 1.18 -0.27
CA VAL A 127 -15.01 1.90 -0.20
C VAL A 127 -13.81 0.94 -0.28
N LYS A 128 -12.80 1.33 -1.04
CA LYS A 128 -11.48 0.66 -1.09
C LYS A 128 -10.50 1.45 -0.24
N VAL A 129 -9.96 0.81 0.79
CA VAL A 129 -9.02 1.44 1.73
C VAL A 129 -7.63 0.88 1.51
N LEU A 130 -6.69 1.73 1.11
CA LEU A 130 -5.27 1.41 1.03
C LEU A 130 -4.51 2.13 2.14
N VAL A 131 -3.85 1.37 3.01
CA VAL A 131 -2.96 1.91 4.03
C VAL A 131 -1.53 1.92 3.51
N VAL A 132 -0.95 3.13 3.49
CA VAL A 132 0.42 3.42 3.07
C VAL A 132 1.31 3.77 4.27
N GLY A 133 0.73 4.42 5.28
CA GLY A 133 1.44 4.84 6.49
C GLY A 133 1.95 3.66 7.31
N ASN A 134 3.26 3.68 7.64
CA ASN A 134 3.93 2.59 8.35
C ASN A 134 3.69 2.61 9.88
N PRO A 135 3.62 1.41 10.51
CA PRO A 135 3.68 0.05 9.93
C PRO A 135 2.37 -0.32 9.22
N ALA A 136 2.45 -0.47 7.88
CA ALA A 136 1.27 -0.49 7.02
C ALA A 136 0.29 -1.63 7.32
N ASN A 137 0.78 -2.86 7.48
CA ASN A 137 -0.07 -4.03 7.74
C ASN A 137 -0.81 -3.90 9.07
N THR A 138 -0.12 -3.49 10.13
CA THR A 138 -0.70 -3.33 11.46
C THR A 138 -1.62 -2.13 11.55
N ASN A 139 -1.28 -1.02 10.90
CA ASN A 139 -2.18 0.15 10.81
C ASN A 139 -3.46 -0.18 10.03
N ALA A 140 -3.36 -0.99 8.98
CA ALA A 140 -4.53 -1.47 8.24
C ALA A 140 -5.40 -2.40 9.11
N LEU A 141 -4.79 -3.26 9.93
CA LEU A 141 -5.50 -4.10 10.89
C LEU A 141 -6.26 -3.25 11.93
N ILE A 142 -5.61 -2.21 12.49
CA ILE A 142 -6.25 -1.30 13.44
C ILE A 142 -7.45 -0.59 12.79
N ALA A 143 -7.27 -0.01 11.61
CA ALA A 143 -8.36 0.66 10.90
C ALA A 143 -9.52 -0.30 10.60
N MET A 144 -9.23 -1.50 10.10
CA MET A 144 -10.20 -2.55 9.81
C MET A 144 -11.00 -2.97 11.06
N LYS A 145 -10.31 -3.19 12.20
CA LYS A 145 -10.94 -3.59 13.45
C LYS A 145 -11.81 -2.51 14.07
N ASN A 146 -11.59 -1.26 13.70
CA ASN A 146 -12.40 -0.10 14.10
C ASN A 146 -13.50 0.25 13.08
N ALA A 147 -13.72 -0.59 12.07
CA ALA A 147 -14.74 -0.40 11.05
C ALA A 147 -15.60 -1.66 10.89
N PRO A 148 -16.39 -2.04 11.93
CA PRO A 148 -17.07 -3.35 11.99
C PRO A 148 -18.18 -3.55 10.96
N SER A 149 -18.75 -2.49 10.39
CA SER A 149 -19.78 -2.59 9.35
C SER A 149 -19.24 -2.60 7.92
N LEU A 150 -17.92 -2.40 7.74
CA LEU A 150 -17.24 -2.61 6.46
C LEU A 150 -16.68 -4.03 6.38
N LYS A 151 -16.59 -4.58 5.16
CA LYS A 151 -16.04 -5.91 4.95
C LYS A 151 -14.51 -5.87 5.13
N PRO A 152 -13.88 -6.87 5.78
CA PRO A 152 -12.43 -6.95 5.92
C PRO A 152 -11.67 -6.79 4.60
N GLN A 153 -12.21 -7.33 3.50
CA GLN A 153 -11.61 -7.28 2.17
C GLN A 153 -11.53 -5.85 1.57
N GLN A 154 -12.18 -4.89 2.19
CA GLN A 154 -12.08 -3.48 1.78
C GLN A 154 -10.80 -2.80 2.30
N PHE A 155 -10.07 -3.45 3.21
CA PHE A 155 -8.84 -2.92 3.80
C PHE A 155 -7.62 -3.65 3.25
N THR A 156 -6.67 -2.88 2.73
CA THR A 156 -5.40 -3.41 2.20
C THR A 156 -4.21 -2.59 2.72
N ALA A 157 -3.04 -3.21 2.76
CA ALA A 157 -1.76 -2.59 3.07
C ALA A 157 -0.84 -2.58 1.85
N MET A 158 -0.06 -1.54 1.67
CA MET A 158 0.77 -1.36 0.48
C MET A 158 2.04 -2.23 0.51
N MET A 159 2.03 -3.32 -0.27
CA MET A 159 3.19 -4.16 -0.57
C MET A 159 3.78 -3.84 -1.97
N ARG A 160 3.10 -2.98 -2.73
CA ARG A 160 3.42 -2.71 -4.14
C ARG A 160 4.79 -2.05 -4.34
N LEU A 161 5.25 -1.26 -3.39
CA LEU A 161 6.58 -0.65 -3.49
C LEU A 161 7.70 -1.70 -3.46
N ASP A 162 7.56 -2.72 -2.61
CA ASP A 162 8.51 -3.82 -2.51
C ASP A 162 8.43 -4.74 -3.74
N HIS A 163 7.21 -4.95 -4.23
CA HIS A 163 6.96 -5.64 -5.50
C HIS A 163 7.69 -4.94 -6.67
N ASN A 164 7.50 -3.62 -6.84
CA ASN A 164 8.14 -2.84 -7.90
C ASN A 164 9.69 -2.84 -7.78
N ARG A 165 10.22 -2.77 -6.56
CA ARG A 165 11.68 -2.92 -6.31
C ARG A 165 12.19 -4.27 -6.79
N SER A 166 11.44 -5.33 -6.51
CA SER A 166 11.80 -6.70 -6.90
C SER A 166 11.77 -6.89 -8.40
N LEU A 167 10.76 -6.35 -9.09
CA LEU A 167 10.70 -6.36 -10.57
C LEU A 167 11.98 -5.75 -11.15
N THR A 168 12.39 -4.58 -10.66
CA THR A 168 13.59 -3.88 -11.14
C THR A 168 14.87 -4.70 -10.90
N GLN A 169 15.01 -5.32 -9.70
CA GLN A 169 16.19 -6.12 -9.39
C GLN A 169 16.29 -7.37 -10.26
N ILE A 170 15.17 -8.04 -10.55
CA ILE A 170 15.13 -9.20 -11.43
C ILE A 170 15.45 -8.79 -12.88
N ALA A 171 14.84 -7.71 -13.36
CA ALA A 171 15.09 -7.16 -14.70
C ALA A 171 16.58 -6.85 -14.92
N GLN A 172 17.20 -6.15 -13.95
CA GLN A 172 18.63 -5.83 -13.98
C GLN A 172 19.51 -7.09 -13.94
N LYS A 173 19.21 -8.07 -13.08
CA LYS A 173 19.99 -9.32 -12.96
C LYS A 173 19.94 -10.15 -14.23
N THR A 174 18.80 -10.14 -14.92
CA THR A 174 18.59 -10.95 -16.14
C THR A 174 18.86 -10.20 -17.44
N GLY A 175 19.13 -8.89 -17.37
CA GLY A 175 19.36 -8.05 -18.57
C GLY A 175 18.10 -7.81 -19.41
N ASN A 176 16.91 -7.88 -18.81
CA ASN A 176 15.62 -7.72 -19.48
C ASN A 176 14.94 -6.40 -19.08
N ALA A 177 13.88 -6.02 -19.79
CA ALA A 177 13.05 -4.87 -19.40
C ALA A 177 12.18 -5.22 -18.18
N VAL A 178 11.83 -4.23 -17.37
CA VAL A 178 10.92 -4.41 -16.22
C VAL A 178 9.55 -4.95 -16.66
N SER A 179 9.08 -4.56 -17.86
CA SER A 179 7.82 -5.04 -18.46
C SER A 179 7.81 -6.54 -18.76
N ASP A 180 8.97 -7.17 -18.86
CA ASP A 180 9.08 -8.60 -19.13
C ASP A 180 9.00 -9.44 -17.85
N VAL A 181 9.14 -8.80 -16.69
CA VAL A 181 9.09 -9.46 -15.37
C VAL A 181 7.65 -9.50 -14.88
N LYS A 182 7.12 -10.70 -14.64
CA LYS A 182 5.76 -10.95 -14.18
C LYS A 182 5.74 -11.88 -12.97
N LYS A 183 4.58 -12.01 -12.36
CA LYS A 183 4.30 -12.97 -11.29
C LYS A 183 5.25 -12.84 -10.10
N MET A 184 5.69 -11.61 -9.82
CA MET A 184 6.46 -11.32 -8.62
C MET A 184 5.59 -11.44 -7.37
N THR A 185 6.16 -11.99 -6.31
CA THR A 185 5.43 -12.19 -5.05
C THR A 185 6.22 -11.64 -3.88
N ILE A 186 5.56 -10.83 -3.06
CA ILE A 186 6.06 -10.38 -1.76
C ILE A 186 5.18 -10.97 -0.68
N TRP A 187 5.78 -11.82 0.16
CA TRP A 187 5.10 -12.43 1.30
C TRP A 187 5.31 -11.62 2.59
N GLY A 188 4.27 -11.56 3.41
CA GLY A 188 4.38 -11.14 4.80
C GLY A 188 4.11 -9.68 5.10
N ASN A 189 4.90 -9.13 6.02
CA ASN A 189 4.80 -7.77 6.54
C ASN A 189 5.58 -6.78 5.65
N HIS A 190 5.06 -5.56 5.47
CA HIS A 190 5.84 -4.48 4.85
C HIS A 190 6.91 -3.96 5.84
N SER A 191 7.96 -4.74 6.03
CA SER A 191 9.04 -4.49 6.98
C SER A 191 10.36 -5.11 6.49
N ALA A 192 11.41 -5.07 7.32
CA ALA A 192 12.68 -5.74 7.03
C ALA A 192 12.58 -7.28 7.05
N THR A 193 11.44 -7.86 7.45
CA THR A 193 11.21 -9.32 7.40
C THR A 193 10.44 -9.76 6.17
N GLN A 194 9.94 -8.84 5.35
CA GLN A 194 9.25 -9.18 4.09
C GLN A 194 10.06 -10.17 3.25
N TYR A 195 9.38 -11.08 2.58
CA TYR A 195 10.06 -12.04 1.73
C TYR A 195 9.71 -11.84 0.24
N PRO A 196 10.62 -11.28 -0.56
CA PRO A 196 10.51 -11.24 -2.02
C PRO A 196 10.86 -12.61 -2.60
N ASP A 197 9.85 -13.28 -3.16
CA ASP A 197 9.94 -14.65 -3.67
C ASP A 197 10.23 -14.68 -5.17
N VAL A 198 11.50 -14.81 -5.55
CA VAL A 198 11.95 -14.88 -6.94
C VAL A 198 11.53 -16.17 -7.64
N PHE A 199 11.23 -17.24 -6.90
CA PHE A 199 10.94 -18.56 -7.50
C PHE A 199 9.62 -18.56 -8.26
N GLN A 200 8.73 -17.64 -7.95
CA GLN A 200 7.46 -17.49 -8.66
C GLN A 200 7.56 -16.59 -9.89
N ALA A 201 8.51 -15.66 -9.89
CA ALA A 201 8.69 -14.69 -10.96
C ALA A 201 8.97 -15.34 -12.32
N GLU A 202 8.49 -14.68 -13.37
CA GLU A 202 8.74 -15.03 -14.78
C GLU A 202 9.38 -13.84 -15.49
N VAL A 203 10.26 -14.14 -16.46
CA VAL A 203 10.90 -13.15 -17.36
C VAL A 203 10.67 -13.61 -18.77
N GLY A 204 9.97 -12.81 -19.58
CA GLY A 204 9.63 -13.18 -20.95
C GLY A 204 8.84 -14.50 -21.05
N GLY A 205 7.99 -14.80 -20.06
CA GLY A 205 7.18 -16.02 -20.00
C GLY A 205 7.93 -17.28 -19.53
N LYS A 206 9.19 -17.16 -19.07
CA LYS A 206 9.98 -18.26 -18.51
C LYS A 206 10.26 -17.99 -17.03
N LYS A 207 10.35 -19.04 -16.22
CA LYS A 207 10.72 -18.91 -14.80
C LYS A 207 12.03 -18.14 -14.63
N ALA A 208 12.02 -17.13 -13.77
CA ALA A 208 13.19 -16.28 -13.51
C ALA A 208 14.32 -17.04 -12.81
N TRP A 209 14.00 -17.93 -11.85
CA TRP A 209 15.00 -18.60 -11.05
C TRP A 209 15.99 -19.46 -11.86
N PRO A 210 15.59 -20.33 -12.81
CA PRO A 210 16.55 -21.05 -13.65
C PRO A 210 17.45 -20.15 -14.50
N MET A 211 16.99 -18.94 -14.86
CA MET A 211 17.80 -17.97 -15.61
C MET A 211 18.83 -17.29 -14.69
N ILE A 212 18.47 -17.02 -13.44
CA ILE A 212 19.33 -16.37 -12.44
C ILE A 212 20.32 -17.37 -11.87
N ASN A 213 19.84 -18.51 -11.36
CA ASN A 213 20.58 -19.62 -10.76
C ASN A 213 21.79 -19.20 -9.91
N ASP A 214 21.58 -18.19 -9.05
CA ASP A 214 22.65 -17.57 -8.24
C ASP A 214 22.15 -17.38 -6.80
N GLN A 215 22.41 -18.42 -5.98
CA GLN A 215 21.99 -18.43 -4.58
C GLN A 215 22.66 -17.32 -3.75
N ALA A 216 23.92 -17.02 -4.06
CA ALA A 216 24.65 -15.95 -3.34
C ALA A 216 24.02 -14.58 -3.64
N TRP A 217 23.64 -14.31 -4.88
CA TRP A 217 22.92 -13.11 -5.23
C TRP A 217 21.54 -13.04 -4.55
N LEU A 218 20.81 -14.14 -4.53
CA LEU A 218 19.50 -14.20 -3.89
C LEU A 218 19.56 -13.79 -2.41
N GLU A 219 20.48 -14.38 -1.66
CA GLU A 219 20.55 -14.21 -0.21
C GLU A 219 21.34 -12.97 0.22
N SER A 220 22.41 -12.62 -0.51
CA SER A 220 23.30 -11.52 -0.13
C SER A 220 22.97 -10.19 -0.82
N THR A 221 22.20 -10.21 -1.92
CA THR A 221 21.92 -9.00 -2.71
C THR A 221 20.41 -8.76 -2.86
N PHE A 222 19.68 -9.67 -3.49
CA PHE A 222 18.29 -9.45 -3.86
C PHE A 222 17.39 -9.21 -2.63
N ILE A 223 17.31 -10.20 -1.75
CA ILE A 223 16.45 -10.13 -0.55
C ILE A 223 16.84 -8.92 0.32
N PRO A 224 18.10 -8.72 0.71
CA PRO A 224 18.48 -7.57 1.54
C PRO A 224 18.27 -6.22 0.85
N THR A 225 18.47 -6.14 -0.46
CA THR A 225 18.24 -4.89 -1.22
C THR A 225 16.76 -4.50 -1.17
N VAL A 226 15.85 -5.43 -1.41
CA VAL A 226 14.41 -5.14 -1.35
C VAL A 226 13.99 -4.75 0.08
N GLN A 227 14.42 -5.52 1.07
CA GLN A 227 14.09 -5.29 2.49
C GLN A 227 14.61 -3.95 3.03
N LYS A 228 15.81 -3.55 2.66
CA LYS A 228 16.52 -2.38 3.22
C LYS A 228 16.52 -1.14 2.32
N ARG A 229 15.87 -1.18 1.16
CA ARG A 229 15.87 -0.07 0.19
C ARG A 229 15.37 1.24 0.79
N GLY A 230 14.38 1.19 1.68
CA GLY A 230 13.87 2.39 2.36
C GLY A 230 14.95 3.09 3.19
N ALA A 231 15.73 2.36 3.95
CA ALA A 231 16.84 2.90 4.73
C ALA A 231 17.95 3.48 3.82
N ALA A 232 18.31 2.77 2.75
CA ALA A 232 19.30 3.25 1.78
C ALA A 232 18.88 4.56 1.08
N ILE A 233 17.58 4.74 0.81
CA ILE A 233 17.06 5.99 0.24
C ILE A 233 17.16 7.13 1.26
N ILE A 234 16.84 6.88 2.54
CA ILE A 234 16.96 7.88 3.60
C ILE A 234 18.43 8.29 3.76
N GLU A 235 19.36 7.34 3.75
CA GLU A 235 20.80 7.60 3.81
C GLU A 235 21.26 8.49 2.64
N ALA A 236 20.81 8.17 1.42
CA ALA A 236 21.23 8.90 0.22
C ALA A 236 20.55 10.27 0.04
N ARG A 237 19.25 10.41 0.40
CA ARG A 237 18.45 11.63 0.16
C ARG A 237 18.24 12.48 1.40
N GLY A 238 18.46 11.96 2.60
CA GLY A 238 18.04 12.59 3.86
C GLY A 238 16.53 12.54 4.11
N LEU A 239 15.75 11.96 3.21
CA LEU A 239 14.28 11.89 3.24
C LEU A 239 13.78 10.50 2.82
N SER A 240 12.62 10.11 3.33
CA SER A 240 11.97 8.85 2.95
C SER A 240 11.56 8.81 1.48
N SER A 241 11.27 7.63 0.96
CA SER A 241 10.67 7.43 -0.36
C SER A 241 9.34 8.21 -0.45
N ALA A 242 9.18 9.04 -1.45
CA ALA A 242 7.95 9.78 -1.69
C ALA A 242 7.35 9.44 -3.06
N ALA A 243 8.02 9.81 -4.15
CA ALA A 243 7.51 9.58 -5.51
C ALA A 243 7.32 8.08 -5.81
N SER A 244 8.25 7.22 -5.41
CA SER A 244 8.12 5.77 -5.63
C SER A 244 7.01 5.14 -4.76
N ALA A 245 6.78 5.65 -3.54
CA ALA A 245 5.67 5.23 -2.71
C ALA A 245 4.32 5.67 -3.31
N ALA A 246 4.25 6.90 -3.81
CA ALA A 246 3.09 7.41 -4.54
C ALA A 246 2.80 6.57 -5.80
N ASN A 247 3.85 6.25 -6.59
CA ASN A 247 3.70 5.37 -7.75
C ASN A 247 3.12 4.01 -7.37
N ALA A 248 3.67 3.38 -6.33
CA ALA A 248 3.21 2.08 -5.86
C ALA A 248 1.75 2.13 -5.36
N ALA A 249 1.32 3.20 -4.70
CA ALA A 249 -0.06 3.38 -4.28
C ALA A 249 -1.01 3.55 -5.47
N ILE A 250 -0.61 4.31 -6.49
CA ILE A 250 -1.35 4.43 -7.76
C ILE A 250 -1.50 3.06 -8.43
N ASP A 251 -0.40 2.32 -8.58
CA ASP A 251 -0.40 0.98 -9.20
C ASP A 251 -1.30 0.00 -8.42
N HIS A 252 -1.23 0.03 -7.08
CA HIS A 252 -2.04 -0.84 -6.23
C HIS A 252 -3.54 -0.59 -6.43
N VAL A 253 -3.98 0.66 -6.33
CA VAL A 253 -5.41 1.00 -6.47
C VAL A 253 -5.88 0.83 -7.92
N ARG A 254 -5.02 1.12 -8.90
CA ARG A 254 -5.33 0.91 -10.32
C ARG A 254 -5.63 -0.55 -10.60
N ASP A 255 -4.74 -1.46 -10.20
CA ASP A 255 -4.93 -2.89 -10.44
C ASP A 255 -6.14 -3.42 -9.66
N TRP A 256 -6.34 -2.97 -8.42
CA TRP A 256 -7.53 -3.34 -7.65
C TRP A 256 -8.83 -2.88 -8.31
N SER A 257 -8.84 -1.68 -8.90
CA SER A 257 -10.04 -1.08 -9.48
C SER A 257 -10.31 -1.51 -10.92
N LEU A 258 -9.25 -1.63 -11.73
CA LEU A 258 -9.35 -1.88 -13.18
C LEU A 258 -9.03 -3.32 -13.57
N GLY A 259 -8.37 -4.07 -12.68
CA GLY A 259 -7.93 -5.44 -12.92
C GLY A 259 -6.41 -5.55 -13.13
N THR A 260 -5.85 -6.69 -12.76
CA THR A 260 -4.47 -7.06 -13.09
C THR A 260 -4.37 -7.44 -14.56
N ALA A 261 -3.16 -7.29 -15.14
CA ALA A 261 -2.90 -7.74 -16.50
C ALA A 261 -3.11 -9.27 -16.63
N ASP A 262 -3.56 -9.71 -17.79
CA ASP A 262 -3.75 -11.13 -18.09
C ASP A 262 -2.45 -11.92 -17.90
N GLY A 263 -2.55 -13.05 -17.23
CA GLY A 263 -1.41 -13.94 -16.97
C GLY A 263 -0.41 -13.39 -15.94
N ASP A 264 -0.76 -12.35 -15.20
CA ASP A 264 0.06 -11.76 -14.14
C ASP A 264 -0.70 -11.69 -12.82
N TRP A 265 0.01 -11.41 -11.73
CA TRP A 265 -0.52 -11.06 -10.43
C TRP A 265 0.32 -9.99 -9.75
N VAL A 266 -0.23 -9.41 -8.69
CA VAL A 266 0.44 -8.36 -7.92
C VAL A 266 0.46 -8.72 -6.44
N SER A 267 1.31 -8.06 -5.65
CA SER A 267 1.38 -8.30 -4.21
C SER A 267 0.58 -7.24 -3.46
N MET A 268 -0.32 -7.69 -2.59
CA MET A 268 -1.11 -6.84 -1.68
C MET A 268 -1.06 -7.37 -0.26
N GLY A 269 -0.99 -6.50 0.73
CA GLY A 269 -1.24 -6.84 2.13
C GLY A 269 -2.76 -6.90 2.35
N ILE A 270 -3.28 -8.08 2.62
CA ILE A 270 -4.73 -8.33 2.74
C ILE A 270 -5.06 -9.17 3.97
N PRO A 271 -6.29 -9.13 4.49
CA PRO A 271 -6.71 -10.03 5.56
C PRO A 271 -6.48 -11.48 5.18
N SER A 272 -5.77 -12.22 6.05
CA SER A 272 -5.53 -13.63 5.81
C SER A 272 -6.82 -14.45 5.93
N ASP A 273 -6.99 -15.40 5.01
CA ASP A 273 -8.09 -16.37 4.94
C ASP A 273 -7.67 -17.81 5.28
N GLY A 274 -6.48 -18.00 5.85
CA GLY A 274 -5.89 -19.31 6.11
C GLY A 274 -5.05 -19.86 4.95
N SER A 275 -5.03 -19.20 3.79
CA SER A 275 -4.24 -19.64 2.64
C SER A 275 -2.76 -19.75 2.98
N TYR A 276 -2.09 -20.74 2.42
CA TYR A 276 -0.68 -21.05 2.64
C TYR A 276 -0.31 -21.30 4.11
N GLY A 277 -1.30 -21.67 4.95
CA GLY A 277 -1.10 -21.93 6.38
C GLY A 277 -0.86 -20.66 7.22
N ILE A 278 -1.21 -19.49 6.69
CA ILE A 278 -1.17 -18.23 7.42
C ILE A 278 -2.49 -18.03 8.17
N PRO A 279 -2.51 -18.03 9.51
CA PRO A 279 -3.76 -17.91 10.28
C PRO A 279 -4.48 -16.59 10.01
N GLU A 280 -5.80 -16.59 10.20
CA GLU A 280 -6.61 -15.38 10.22
C GLU A 280 -6.17 -14.41 11.35
N GLY A 281 -6.60 -13.14 11.25
CA GLY A 281 -6.38 -12.12 12.29
C GLY A 281 -5.16 -11.26 12.07
N VAL A 282 -4.53 -11.34 10.90
CA VAL A 282 -3.47 -10.43 10.42
C VAL A 282 -3.76 -9.98 8.99
N LEU A 283 -3.21 -8.84 8.58
CA LEU A 283 -3.05 -8.53 7.15
C LEU A 283 -1.65 -9.00 6.72
N TYR A 284 -1.63 -9.88 5.74
CA TYR A 284 -0.40 -10.52 5.25
C TYR A 284 -0.22 -10.24 3.77
N GLY A 285 1.02 -10.08 3.31
CA GLY A 285 1.35 -9.93 1.90
C GLY A 285 1.12 -11.22 1.12
N TYR A 286 0.26 -11.15 0.10
CA TYR A 286 -0.07 -12.27 -0.79
C TYR A 286 0.02 -11.87 -2.25
N PRO A 287 0.30 -12.80 -3.16
CA PRO A 287 0.02 -12.62 -4.58
C PRO A 287 -1.48 -12.68 -4.81
N VAL A 288 -2.00 -11.71 -5.53
CA VAL A 288 -3.43 -11.61 -5.86
C VAL A 288 -3.64 -11.28 -7.34
N THR A 289 -4.74 -11.78 -7.89
CA THR A 289 -5.31 -11.28 -9.14
C THR A 289 -6.50 -10.38 -8.81
N CYS A 290 -6.67 -9.32 -9.57
CA CYS A 290 -7.75 -8.35 -9.39
C CYS A 290 -8.66 -8.34 -10.62
N LYS A 291 -9.99 -8.31 -10.37
CA LYS A 291 -11.00 -8.22 -11.43
C LYS A 291 -12.28 -7.59 -10.88
N ASN A 292 -12.92 -6.72 -11.67
CA ASN A 292 -14.19 -6.09 -11.31
C ASN A 292 -14.18 -5.41 -9.93
N GLY A 293 -13.05 -4.79 -9.55
CA GLY A 293 -12.92 -4.08 -8.28
C GLY A 293 -12.76 -4.97 -7.04
N THR A 294 -12.56 -6.28 -7.23
CA THR A 294 -12.26 -7.27 -6.19
C THR A 294 -10.89 -7.88 -6.41
N TYR A 295 -10.39 -8.63 -5.43
CA TYR A 295 -9.16 -9.41 -5.55
C TYR A 295 -9.37 -10.83 -5.06
N GLU A 296 -8.54 -11.74 -5.57
CA GLU A 296 -8.48 -13.14 -5.16
C GLU A 296 -7.02 -13.55 -4.93
N ILE A 297 -6.77 -14.31 -3.85
CA ILE A 297 -5.44 -14.86 -3.59
C ILE A 297 -5.13 -15.91 -4.66
N VAL A 298 -3.96 -15.80 -5.29
CA VAL A 298 -3.45 -16.83 -6.20
C VAL A 298 -3.23 -18.12 -5.41
N LYS A 299 -3.81 -19.20 -5.87
CA LYS A 299 -3.72 -20.52 -5.22
C LYS A 299 -2.71 -21.44 -5.95
N GLY A 300 -2.24 -22.48 -5.26
CA GLY A 300 -1.44 -23.54 -5.86
C GLY A 300 0.04 -23.20 -6.05
N ILE A 301 0.55 -22.12 -5.45
CA ILE A 301 1.98 -21.82 -5.43
C ILE A 301 2.68 -22.82 -4.51
N GLU A 302 3.68 -23.51 -5.04
CA GLU A 302 4.52 -24.41 -4.24
C GLU A 302 5.47 -23.59 -3.35
N ILE A 303 5.45 -23.88 -2.06
CA ILE A 303 6.27 -23.22 -1.05
C ILE A 303 7.41 -24.16 -0.65
N SER A 304 8.62 -23.82 -1.06
CA SER A 304 9.83 -24.54 -0.64
C SER A 304 10.10 -24.35 0.85
N GLU A 305 10.92 -25.21 1.44
CA GLU A 305 11.38 -25.06 2.84
C GLU A 305 12.09 -23.70 3.06
N PHE A 306 12.89 -23.27 2.08
CA PHE A 306 13.55 -21.96 2.09
C PHE A 306 12.55 -20.80 2.18
N SER A 307 11.47 -20.85 1.37
CA SER A 307 10.41 -19.86 1.37
C SER A 307 9.59 -19.93 2.66
N ARG A 308 9.23 -21.12 3.11
CA ARG A 308 8.45 -21.35 4.34
C ARG A 308 9.12 -20.71 5.56
N LYS A 309 10.41 -20.96 5.76
CA LYS A 309 11.16 -20.38 6.87
C LYS A 309 11.09 -18.84 6.90
N ARG A 310 11.13 -18.20 5.75
CA ARG A 310 11.02 -16.73 5.63
C ARG A 310 9.60 -16.24 5.83
N MET A 311 8.62 -16.94 5.29
CA MET A 311 7.21 -16.64 5.49
C MET A 311 6.81 -16.74 6.96
N ASP A 312 7.31 -17.73 7.68
CA ASP A 312 7.03 -17.91 9.10
C ASP A 312 7.71 -16.82 9.96
N ALA A 313 8.92 -16.39 9.58
CA ALA A 313 9.62 -15.31 10.28
C ALA A 313 8.85 -13.97 10.19
N THR A 314 8.35 -13.61 9.00
CA THR A 314 7.56 -12.39 8.84
C THR A 314 6.16 -12.49 9.46
N LEU A 315 5.56 -13.69 9.48
CA LEU A 315 4.30 -13.94 10.18
C LEU A 315 4.45 -13.75 11.70
N LYS A 316 5.54 -14.26 12.27
CA LYS A 316 5.85 -14.08 13.69
C LYS A 316 5.89 -12.59 14.05
N GLU A 317 6.55 -11.77 13.23
CA GLU A 317 6.59 -10.32 13.42
C GLU A 317 5.19 -9.70 13.42
N LEU A 318 4.31 -10.10 12.48
CA LEU A 318 2.93 -9.61 12.43
C LEU A 318 2.11 -10.00 13.65
N HIS A 319 2.32 -11.20 14.19
CA HIS A 319 1.67 -11.62 15.44
C HIS A 319 2.13 -10.77 16.62
N GLU A 320 3.43 -10.50 16.74
CA GLU A 320 3.98 -9.64 17.79
C GLU A 320 3.42 -8.22 17.69
N GLU A 321 3.36 -7.64 16.48
CA GLU A 321 2.74 -6.32 16.25
C GLU A 321 1.25 -6.31 16.61
N ARG A 322 0.47 -7.28 16.11
CA ARG A 322 -0.95 -7.42 16.41
C ARG A 322 -1.19 -7.51 17.92
N ASP A 323 -0.44 -8.35 18.59
CA ASP A 323 -0.63 -8.58 20.03
C ASP A 323 -0.28 -7.33 20.86
N GLY A 324 0.69 -6.54 20.38
CA GLY A 324 1.06 -5.26 20.96
C GLY A 324 -0.03 -4.16 20.83
N VAL A 325 -0.94 -4.28 19.87
CA VAL A 325 -1.98 -3.26 19.59
C VAL A 325 -3.42 -3.75 19.82
N LYS A 326 -3.63 -4.93 20.39
CA LYS A 326 -4.97 -5.48 20.63
C LYS A 326 -5.90 -4.55 21.39
N HIS A 327 -5.37 -3.75 22.30
CA HIS A 327 -6.14 -2.78 23.10
C HIS A 327 -6.66 -1.60 22.27
N LEU A 328 -6.22 -1.45 21.00
CA LEU A 328 -6.66 -0.41 20.06
C LEU A 328 -7.78 -0.91 19.13
N PHE A 329 -8.16 -2.18 19.21
CA PHE A 329 -9.25 -2.74 18.42
C PHE A 329 -10.60 -2.33 19.03
N GLY A 330 -11.53 -1.86 18.17
CA GLY A 330 -12.89 -1.49 18.54
C GLY A 330 -13.81 -2.67 18.74
#